data_2da9de19c075b4b37ecfde68ca11a02a
#
_entry.id   2da9de19c075b4b37ecfde68ca11a02a
#
_cell.length_a   1.000
_cell.length_b   1.000
_cell.length_c   1.000
_cell.angle_alpha   90.00
_cell.angle_beta   90.00
_cell.angle_gamma   90.00
#
_symmetry.space_group_name_H-M   'P 1'
#
loop_
_entity.id
_entity.type
_entity.pdbx_description
1 polymer ?
#
loop_
_entity_poly.entity_id
_entity_poly.type
_entity_poly.pdbx_seq_one_letter_code
_entity_poly.pdbx_strand_id
1 'polypeptide(L)'
;MLKTKRGSLFSQLVLFFCACFYAEISGADPKQAIVGVATNFITTIETLQRDFETRHEGKLIVVGGSTGKLYAQINQGAPIDIFLSADQARPAQLEDDGLAIAGSQFTYAIGRLIAWLPGRSTGPGHFSLSQEETVALLKNSSRIALANADLAPYGLASKQLLQSLGLYEELGPRIVRGENIGQTFSLISSGNAEAGFIALTQALAHPEAVSNDRYWMVDETMHTPIRQDAILLKRAAENPIALAFMQYLRSPAARQIIREAGYAI
;
A
#
# COMPACT_ATOMS: atom_id res chain seq x y z
N MET A 1 39.97 73.68 12.39
CA MET A 1 38.74 73.02 12.76
C MET A 1 38.17 72.27 11.58
N LEU A 2 38.51 71.02 11.44
CA LEU A 2 37.97 70.14 10.38
C LEU A 2 37.05 69.10 11.01
N LYS A 3 35.77 69.13 10.69
CA LYS A 3 34.82 68.09 11.04
C LYS A 3 34.68 67.09 9.88
N THR A 4 35.19 65.92 10.07
CA THR A 4 35.03 64.75 9.21
C THR A 4 33.62 64.19 9.26
N LYS A 5 32.92 64.16 8.11
CA LYS A 5 31.72 63.36 7.89
C LYS A 5 32.14 61.91 7.56
N ARG A 6 31.95 60.98 8.46
CA ARG A 6 31.93 59.54 8.20
C ARG A 6 30.53 59.01 8.62
N GLY A 7 29.79 58.46 7.69
CA GLY A 7 28.54 57.80 7.94
C GLY A 7 27.65 57.85 6.74
N SER A 8 27.66 56.86 5.86
CA SER A 8 26.61 56.48 4.91
C SER A 8 27.07 55.52 3.81
N LEU A 9 27.78 54.45 4.18
CA LEU A 9 28.07 53.40 3.19
C LEU A 9 27.75 51.98 3.71
N PHE A 10 27.22 51.85 4.94
CA PHE A 10 26.95 50.53 5.50
C PHE A 10 25.46 50.14 5.45
N SER A 11 24.56 51.03 4.98
CA SER A 11 23.11 50.75 4.97
C SER A 11 22.57 50.26 3.63
N GLN A 12 23.37 50.25 2.55
CA GLN A 12 22.88 49.82 1.22
C GLN A 12 23.35 48.39 0.83
N LEU A 13 24.21 47.75 1.62
CA LEU A 13 24.70 46.41 1.28
C LEU A 13 23.89 45.27 1.95
N VAL A 14 22.99 45.56 2.89
CA VAL A 14 22.17 44.55 3.60
C VAL A 14 20.84 44.26 2.91
N LEU A 15 20.39 45.16 2.02
CA LEU A 15 19.10 45.00 1.30
C LEU A 15 19.18 44.21 -0.02
N PHE A 16 20.40 43.89 -0.50
CA PHE A 16 20.56 43.11 -1.74
C PHE A 16 20.77 41.62 -1.51
N PHE A 17 20.96 41.15 -0.26
CA PHE A 17 21.17 39.74 0.06
C PHE A 17 19.91 38.98 0.53
N CYS A 18 18.78 39.69 0.71
CA CYS A 18 17.50 39.07 1.09
C CYS A 18 16.56 38.74 -0.07
N ALA A 19 16.92 39.11 -1.31
CA ALA A 19 16.02 38.90 -2.47
C ALA A 19 16.28 37.62 -3.26
N CYS A 20 17.29 36.80 -2.91
CA CYS A 20 17.62 35.57 -3.67
C CYS A 20 17.25 34.26 -2.95
N PHE A 21 16.47 34.30 -1.85
CA PHE A 21 16.08 33.09 -1.11
C PHE A 21 14.58 32.77 -1.17
N TYR A 22 13.87 33.37 -2.13
CA TYR A 22 12.46 33.01 -2.41
C TYR A 22 12.34 32.55 -3.86
N ALA A 23 12.73 31.33 -4.15
CA ALA A 23 12.24 30.57 -5.29
C ALA A 23 12.94 29.21 -5.36
N GLU A 24 12.57 28.29 -4.53
CA GLU A 24 12.46 26.87 -4.89
C GLU A 24 11.37 26.26 -4.01
N ILE A 25 10.14 26.71 -4.23
CA ILE A 25 8.97 25.88 -3.93
C ILE A 25 9.08 24.75 -4.95
N SER A 26 9.51 23.60 -4.44
CA SER A 26 9.64 22.32 -5.09
C SER A 26 8.50 22.09 -6.10
N GLY A 27 8.70 22.55 -7.34
CA GLY A 27 7.93 22.07 -8.47
C GLY A 27 8.23 20.57 -8.60
N ALA A 28 7.20 19.73 -8.58
CA ALA A 28 7.36 18.33 -8.92
C ALA A 28 8.09 18.25 -10.27
N ASP A 29 9.11 17.39 -10.39
CA ASP A 29 9.78 17.15 -11.67
C ASP A 29 8.70 16.70 -12.67
N PRO A 30 8.44 17.44 -13.76
CA PRO A 30 7.36 17.12 -14.69
C PRO A 30 7.53 15.74 -15.37
N LYS A 31 8.66 15.08 -15.12
CA LYS A 31 8.96 13.74 -15.61
C LYS A 31 8.79 12.63 -14.58
N GLN A 32 8.24 12.93 -13.40
CA GLN A 32 8.05 11.93 -12.34
C GLN A 32 6.67 12.07 -11.69
N ALA A 33 6.16 10.92 -11.19
CA ALA A 33 5.01 10.90 -10.30
C ALA A 33 5.28 9.99 -9.09
N ILE A 34 4.93 10.44 -7.89
CA ILE A 34 5.09 9.70 -6.65
C ILE A 34 3.80 8.97 -6.36
N VAL A 35 3.88 7.64 -6.27
CA VAL A 35 2.73 6.75 -6.07
C VAL A 35 2.82 6.13 -4.68
N GLY A 36 1.93 6.52 -3.78
CA GLY A 36 1.74 5.87 -2.47
C GLY A 36 0.95 4.58 -2.63
N VAL A 37 1.50 3.45 -2.24
CA VAL A 37 0.95 2.12 -2.56
C VAL A 37 0.81 1.26 -1.31
N ALA A 38 -0.37 0.68 -1.11
CA ALA A 38 -0.60 -0.32 -0.08
C ALA A 38 0.28 -1.57 -0.32
N THR A 39 0.93 -2.09 0.73
CA THR A 39 2.01 -3.09 0.62
C THR A 39 1.60 -4.41 -0.03
N ASN A 40 0.31 -4.76 -0.05
CA ASN A 40 -0.18 -5.92 -0.80
C ASN A 40 0.03 -5.80 -2.31
N PHE A 41 0.15 -4.57 -2.83
CA PHE A 41 0.22 -4.29 -4.26
C PHE A 41 1.66 -3.99 -4.75
N ILE A 42 2.68 -4.04 -3.88
CA ILE A 42 4.06 -3.65 -4.20
C ILE A 42 4.62 -4.43 -5.40
N THR A 43 4.57 -5.76 -5.38
CA THR A 43 5.11 -6.56 -6.49
C THR A 43 4.36 -6.31 -7.80
N THR A 44 3.05 -6.08 -7.70
CA THR A 44 2.22 -5.78 -8.87
C THR A 44 2.51 -4.40 -9.44
N ILE A 45 2.66 -3.37 -8.59
CA ILE A 45 3.00 -2.02 -9.06
C ILE A 45 4.37 -1.97 -9.72
N GLU A 46 5.35 -2.74 -9.26
CA GLU A 46 6.66 -2.84 -9.91
C GLU A 46 6.57 -3.39 -11.34
N THR A 47 5.67 -4.33 -11.60
CA THR A 47 5.40 -4.85 -12.94
C THR A 47 4.67 -3.82 -13.80
N LEU A 48 3.65 -3.15 -13.25
CA LEU A 48 2.94 -2.07 -13.91
C LEU A 48 3.86 -0.87 -14.21
N GLN A 49 4.75 -0.54 -13.29
CA GLN A 49 5.75 0.51 -13.47
C GLN A 49 6.65 0.21 -14.66
N ARG A 50 7.21 -0.99 -14.73
CA ARG A 50 8.06 -1.40 -15.88
C ARG A 50 7.31 -1.30 -17.20
N ASP A 51 6.08 -1.81 -17.29
CA ASP A 51 5.27 -1.73 -18.52
C ASP A 51 4.91 -0.28 -18.86
N PHE A 52 4.50 0.52 -17.88
CA PHE A 52 4.18 1.94 -18.07
C PHE A 52 5.38 2.72 -18.59
N GLU A 53 6.55 2.58 -17.97
CA GLU A 53 7.79 3.32 -18.28
C GLU A 53 8.37 2.91 -19.67
N THR A 54 7.98 1.75 -20.24
CA THR A 54 8.32 1.42 -21.64
C THR A 54 7.45 2.14 -22.65
N ARG A 55 6.28 2.63 -22.26
CA ARG A 55 5.26 3.24 -23.12
C ARG A 55 5.17 4.75 -23.01
N HIS A 56 5.68 5.31 -21.92
CA HIS A 56 5.56 6.72 -21.56
C HIS A 56 6.92 7.29 -21.16
N GLU A 57 7.19 8.50 -21.61
CA GLU A 57 8.34 9.26 -21.12
C GLU A 57 8.03 9.76 -19.71
N GLY A 58 8.70 9.21 -18.72
CA GLY A 58 8.54 9.58 -17.31
C GLY A 58 8.71 8.39 -16.38
N LYS A 59 8.86 8.67 -15.09
CA LYS A 59 9.12 7.65 -14.06
C LYS A 59 8.10 7.70 -12.94
N LEU A 60 7.83 6.53 -12.38
CA LEU A 60 7.07 6.39 -11.15
C LEU A 60 8.03 6.18 -9.97
N ILE A 61 7.80 6.92 -8.89
CA ILE A 61 8.49 6.70 -7.61
C ILE A 61 7.48 6.04 -6.69
N VAL A 62 7.72 4.78 -6.34
CA VAL A 62 6.82 3.97 -5.51
C VAL A 62 7.17 4.12 -4.04
N VAL A 63 6.20 4.50 -3.22
CA VAL A 63 6.30 4.60 -1.76
C VAL A 63 5.33 3.62 -1.12
N GLY A 64 5.85 2.56 -0.53
CA GLY A 64 5.06 1.51 0.11
C GLY A 64 4.71 1.82 1.56
N GLY A 65 3.49 1.47 1.98
CA GLY A 65 3.04 1.60 3.37
C GLY A 65 1.73 0.87 3.64
N SER A 66 1.27 0.84 4.91
CA SER A 66 -0.12 0.50 5.16
C SER A 66 -1.03 1.61 4.63
N THR A 67 -2.22 1.24 4.19
CA THR A 67 -3.21 2.20 3.67
C THR A 67 -3.45 3.36 4.65
N GLY A 68 -3.63 3.06 5.95
CA GLY A 68 -3.86 4.09 6.96
C GLY A 68 -2.65 4.98 7.22
N LYS A 69 -1.42 4.46 7.14
CA LYS A 69 -0.21 5.25 7.30
C LYS A 69 0.00 6.21 6.13
N LEU A 70 -0.19 5.72 4.90
CA LEU A 70 -0.11 6.56 3.70
C LEU A 70 -1.18 7.65 3.72
N TYR A 71 -2.42 7.33 4.10
CA TYR A 71 -3.48 8.30 4.31
C TYR A 71 -3.08 9.39 5.32
N ALA A 72 -2.56 9.01 6.49
CA ALA A 72 -2.10 9.96 7.48
C ALA A 72 -0.95 10.86 6.98
N GLN A 73 -0.01 10.28 6.22
CA GLN A 73 1.09 11.04 5.60
C GLN A 73 0.58 12.04 4.55
N ILE A 74 -0.41 11.66 3.72
CA ILE A 74 -1.03 12.55 2.75
C ILE A 74 -1.70 13.73 3.45
N ASN A 75 -2.45 13.48 4.54
CA ASN A 75 -3.07 14.53 5.35
C ASN A 75 -2.03 15.48 6.00
N GLN A 76 -0.81 15.00 6.23
CA GLN A 76 0.31 15.79 6.74
C GLN A 76 1.14 16.45 5.62
N GLY A 77 0.68 16.40 4.38
CA GLY A 77 1.33 17.05 3.24
C GLY A 77 2.47 16.26 2.60
N ALA A 78 2.53 14.93 2.79
CA ALA A 78 3.50 14.10 2.08
C ALA A 78 3.37 14.29 0.57
N PRO A 79 4.49 14.34 -0.18
CA PRO A 79 4.50 14.65 -1.60
C PRO A 79 4.06 13.48 -2.49
N ILE A 80 2.93 12.86 -2.17
CA ILE A 80 2.32 11.78 -2.95
C ILE A 80 1.42 12.40 -4.03
N ASP A 81 1.48 11.89 -5.24
CA ASP A 81 0.72 12.33 -6.41
C ASP A 81 -0.50 11.44 -6.67
N ILE A 82 -0.32 10.12 -6.49
CA ILE A 82 -1.37 9.11 -6.65
C ILE A 82 -1.39 8.24 -5.41
N PHE A 83 -2.56 7.93 -4.91
CA PHE A 83 -2.73 6.98 -3.81
C PHE A 83 -3.45 5.72 -4.30
N LEU A 84 -2.75 4.58 -4.22
CA LEU A 84 -3.28 3.24 -4.45
C LEU A 84 -3.59 2.60 -3.09
N SER A 85 -4.80 2.81 -2.65
CA SER A 85 -5.34 2.31 -1.38
C SER A 85 -5.77 0.85 -1.49
N ALA A 86 -5.69 0.10 -0.40
CA ALA A 86 -6.31 -1.23 -0.30
C ALA A 86 -7.76 -1.17 0.22
N ASP A 87 -8.36 0.01 0.34
CA ASP A 87 -9.79 0.23 0.62
C ASP A 87 -10.34 1.39 -0.22
N GLN A 88 -11.65 1.59 -0.13
CA GLN A 88 -12.38 2.69 -0.79
C GLN A 88 -12.57 3.91 0.12
N ALA A 89 -12.59 3.68 1.44
CA ALA A 89 -12.99 4.70 2.40
C ALA A 89 -11.97 5.83 2.52
N ARG A 90 -10.68 5.50 2.56
CA ARG A 90 -9.61 6.51 2.69
C ARG A 90 -9.44 7.37 1.44
N PRO A 91 -9.50 6.85 0.20
CA PRO A 91 -9.61 7.66 -1.00
C PRO A 91 -10.82 8.61 -0.99
N ALA A 92 -12.00 8.10 -0.63
CA ALA A 92 -13.21 8.94 -0.53
C ALA A 92 -13.04 10.06 0.50
N GLN A 93 -12.47 9.77 1.67
CA GLN A 93 -12.19 10.78 2.69
C GLN A 93 -11.22 11.86 2.19
N LEU A 94 -10.18 11.51 1.42
CA LEU A 94 -9.27 12.50 0.81
C LEU A 94 -9.98 13.39 -0.21
N GLU A 95 -10.97 12.86 -0.92
CA GLU A 95 -11.82 13.64 -1.83
C GLU A 95 -12.70 14.62 -1.05
N ASP A 96 -13.38 14.13 0.01
CA ASP A 96 -14.23 14.94 0.89
C ASP A 96 -13.43 16.05 1.60
N ASP A 97 -12.20 15.76 2.02
CA ASP A 97 -11.27 16.71 2.65
C ASP A 97 -10.66 17.70 1.63
N GLY A 98 -10.97 17.57 0.34
CA GLY A 98 -10.47 18.44 -0.74
C GLY A 98 -8.98 18.26 -1.02
N LEU A 99 -8.38 17.13 -0.64
CA LEU A 99 -6.97 16.77 -0.90
C LEU A 99 -6.79 15.98 -2.21
N ALA A 100 -7.87 15.50 -2.80
CA ALA A 100 -7.87 14.77 -4.07
C ALA A 100 -8.69 15.47 -5.14
N ILE A 101 -8.53 15.02 -6.39
CA ILE A 101 -9.31 15.48 -7.54
C ILE A 101 -10.66 14.77 -7.53
N ALA A 102 -11.73 15.54 -7.44
CA ALA A 102 -13.09 15.04 -7.42
C ALA A 102 -13.40 14.16 -8.65
N GLY A 103 -14.00 12.97 -8.40
CA GLY A 103 -14.34 12.00 -9.44
C GLY A 103 -13.15 11.25 -10.04
N SER A 104 -11.94 11.41 -9.49
CA SER A 104 -10.77 10.64 -9.94
C SER A 104 -10.68 9.24 -9.35
N GLN A 105 -11.40 9.00 -8.23
CA GLN A 105 -11.44 7.70 -7.55
C GLN A 105 -12.03 6.60 -8.43
N PHE A 106 -11.42 5.41 -8.42
CA PHE A 106 -11.97 4.20 -9.03
C PHE A 106 -11.34 2.94 -8.45
N THR A 107 -12.11 1.84 -8.45
CA THR A 107 -11.61 0.52 -8.05
C THR A 107 -10.69 -0.03 -9.15
N TYR A 108 -9.43 -0.29 -8.80
CA TYR A 108 -8.44 -0.87 -9.71
C TYR A 108 -8.22 -2.37 -9.48
N ALA A 109 -8.53 -2.88 -8.27
CA ALA A 109 -8.36 -4.28 -7.91
C ALA A 109 -9.28 -4.70 -6.75
N ILE A 110 -9.59 -6.00 -6.67
CA ILE A 110 -10.24 -6.61 -5.51
C ILE A 110 -9.30 -7.69 -4.97
N GLY A 111 -8.85 -7.50 -3.72
CA GLY A 111 -7.91 -8.40 -3.07
C GLY A 111 -8.55 -9.67 -2.54
N ARG A 112 -7.75 -10.74 -2.45
CA ARG A 112 -8.16 -12.02 -1.87
C ARG A 112 -7.30 -12.35 -0.66
N LEU A 113 -7.96 -12.81 0.40
CA LEU A 113 -7.32 -13.21 1.66
C LEU A 113 -7.06 -14.70 1.65
N ILE A 114 -5.89 -15.11 2.12
CA ILE A 114 -5.58 -16.52 2.42
C ILE A 114 -5.10 -16.65 3.86
N ALA A 115 -5.43 -17.76 4.51
CA ALA A 115 -4.70 -18.22 5.70
C ALA A 115 -3.49 -19.02 5.22
N TRP A 116 -2.31 -18.66 5.67
CA TRP A 116 -1.05 -19.32 5.34
C TRP A 116 -0.46 -19.96 6.58
N LEU A 117 -0.17 -21.27 6.45
CA LEU A 117 0.33 -22.11 7.53
C LEU A 117 1.60 -22.83 7.05
N PRO A 118 2.78 -22.20 7.13
CA PRO A 118 4.05 -22.81 6.80
C PRO A 118 4.22 -24.11 7.60
N GLY A 119 4.63 -25.15 6.93
CA GLY A 119 4.83 -26.39 7.64
C GLY A 119 5.34 -27.49 6.74
N ARG A 120 5.90 -28.51 7.35
CA ARG A 120 6.44 -29.68 6.65
C ARG A 120 5.32 -30.39 5.91
N SER A 121 5.22 -30.15 4.62
CA SER A 121 4.46 -31.01 3.73
C SER A 121 5.19 -32.34 3.62
N THR A 122 4.47 -33.46 3.76
CA THR A 122 5.00 -34.79 3.56
C THR A 122 5.01 -35.23 2.09
N GLY A 123 4.73 -34.29 1.15
CA GLY A 123 4.67 -34.58 -0.29
C GLY A 123 4.75 -33.35 -1.17
N PRO A 124 5.06 -33.49 -2.46
CA PRO A 124 5.06 -32.39 -3.41
C PRO A 124 3.62 -31.94 -3.73
N GLY A 125 3.35 -30.67 -3.63
CA GLY A 125 2.09 -30.03 -4.03
C GLY A 125 1.64 -28.91 -3.08
N HIS A 126 0.87 -27.97 -3.61
CA HIS A 126 0.15 -26.99 -2.82
C HIS A 126 -1.04 -27.69 -2.16
N PHE A 127 -1.10 -27.67 -0.84
CA PHE A 127 -2.23 -28.26 -0.12
C PHE A 127 -3.24 -27.14 0.19
N SER A 128 -4.37 -27.19 -0.51
CA SER A 128 -5.53 -26.42 -0.10
C SER A 128 -6.13 -27.09 1.13
N LEU A 129 -6.13 -26.37 2.25
CA LEU A 129 -6.79 -26.80 3.48
C LEU A 129 -8.28 -26.50 3.42
N SER A 130 -9.08 -27.31 4.12
CA SER A 130 -10.46 -26.95 4.45
C SER A 130 -10.49 -25.87 5.55
N GLN A 131 -11.65 -25.28 5.78
CA GLN A 131 -11.85 -24.35 6.89
C GLN A 131 -11.59 -25.04 8.23
N GLU A 132 -12.13 -26.27 8.42
CA GLU A 132 -12.03 -27.04 9.66
C GLU A 132 -10.55 -27.39 9.98
N GLU A 133 -9.79 -27.82 8.98
CA GLU A 133 -8.36 -28.11 9.12
C GLU A 133 -7.58 -26.83 9.49
N THR A 134 -7.89 -25.71 8.83
CA THR A 134 -7.27 -24.42 9.12
C THR A 134 -7.57 -23.96 10.54
N VAL A 135 -8.82 -24.05 10.99
CA VAL A 135 -9.23 -23.69 12.35
C VAL A 135 -8.49 -24.55 13.38
N ALA A 136 -8.40 -25.87 13.16
CA ALA A 136 -7.68 -26.77 14.06
C ALA A 136 -6.18 -26.41 14.16
N LEU A 137 -5.55 -26.08 13.04
CA LEU A 137 -4.14 -25.66 12.99
C LEU A 137 -3.91 -24.30 13.66
N LEU A 138 -4.78 -23.32 13.42
CA LEU A 138 -4.72 -22.00 14.08
C LEU A 138 -4.86 -22.13 15.60
N LYS A 139 -5.75 -22.99 16.09
CA LYS A 139 -5.91 -23.25 17.53
C LYS A 139 -4.66 -23.88 18.15
N ASN A 140 -3.86 -24.62 17.40
CA ASN A 140 -2.63 -25.24 17.85
C ASN A 140 -1.38 -24.36 17.65
N SER A 141 -1.49 -23.23 16.93
CA SER A 141 -0.38 -22.32 16.69
C SER A 141 -0.09 -21.46 17.92
N SER A 142 1.18 -21.29 18.27
CA SER A 142 1.61 -20.44 19.40
C SER A 142 1.60 -18.96 19.04
N ARG A 143 1.88 -18.63 17.77
CA ARG A 143 1.91 -17.27 17.25
C ARG A 143 1.25 -17.20 15.88
N ILE A 144 0.31 -16.26 15.75
CA ILE A 144 -0.47 -16.06 14.53
C ILE A 144 -0.30 -14.61 14.08
N ALA A 145 0.21 -14.40 12.86
CA ALA A 145 0.44 -13.06 12.34
C ALA A 145 -0.81 -12.49 11.66
N LEU A 146 -1.20 -11.29 12.07
CA LEU A 146 -2.22 -10.47 11.42
C LEU A 146 -1.66 -9.07 11.13
N ALA A 147 -2.10 -8.45 10.05
CA ALA A 147 -1.85 -7.03 9.87
C ALA A 147 -2.72 -6.22 10.86
N ASN A 148 -2.25 -5.02 11.22
CA ASN A 148 -3.02 -4.13 12.08
C ASN A 148 -4.34 -3.74 11.41
N ALA A 149 -5.46 -4.12 12.01
CA ALA A 149 -6.81 -3.90 11.45
C ALA A 149 -7.18 -2.41 11.31
N ASP A 150 -6.57 -1.52 12.11
CA ASP A 150 -6.85 -0.08 12.07
C ASP A 150 -6.11 0.60 10.91
N LEU A 151 -5.00 0.01 10.44
CA LEU A 151 -4.13 0.57 9.43
C LEU A 151 -4.19 -0.15 8.08
N ALA A 152 -4.52 -1.44 8.08
CA ALA A 152 -4.44 -2.29 6.91
C ALA A 152 -5.78 -3.00 6.62
N PRO A 153 -6.39 -2.81 5.45
CA PRO A 153 -7.64 -3.47 5.08
C PRO A 153 -7.59 -5.00 5.13
N TYR A 154 -6.48 -5.62 4.77
CA TYR A 154 -6.28 -7.06 4.96
C TYR A 154 -6.27 -7.47 6.44
N GLY A 155 -5.78 -6.61 7.33
CA GLY A 155 -5.86 -6.82 8.77
C GLY A 155 -7.29 -6.76 9.28
N LEU A 156 -8.10 -5.82 8.77
CA LEU A 156 -9.51 -5.73 9.08
C LEU A 156 -10.27 -6.97 8.58
N ALA A 157 -10.02 -7.41 7.34
CA ALA A 157 -10.60 -8.62 6.78
C ALA A 157 -10.23 -9.87 7.62
N SER A 158 -8.97 -10.00 8.04
CA SER A 158 -8.52 -11.10 8.91
C SER A 158 -9.23 -11.08 10.28
N LYS A 159 -9.39 -9.88 10.86
CA LYS A 159 -10.14 -9.71 12.12
C LYS A 159 -11.60 -10.12 11.96
N GLN A 160 -12.27 -9.65 10.91
CA GLN A 160 -13.66 -9.99 10.60
C GLN A 160 -13.84 -11.50 10.41
N LEU A 161 -12.95 -12.14 9.66
CA LEU A 161 -12.91 -13.58 9.48
C LEU A 161 -12.81 -14.31 10.82
N LEU A 162 -11.85 -13.96 11.67
CA LEU A 162 -11.70 -14.61 12.98
C LEU A 162 -12.91 -14.35 13.89
N GLN A 163 -13.55 -13.20 13.79
CA GLN A 163 -14.80 -12.90 14.50
C GLN A 163 -15.95 -13.74 13.99
N SER A 164 -16.11 -13.91 12.67
CA SER A 164 -17.17 -14.76 12.10
C SER A 164 -17.02 -16.24 12.48
N LEU A 165 -15.78 -16.68 12.71
CA LEU A 165 -15.46 -18.02 13.21
C LEU A 165 -15.53 -18.16 14.74
N GLY A 166 -15.79 -17.07 15.48
CA GLY A 166 -15.77 -17.06 16.95
C GLY A 166 -14.38 -17.25 17.57
N LEU A 167 -13.30 -17.00 16.79
CA LEU A 167 -11.92 -17.30 17.18
C LEU A 167 -11.12 -16.06 17.64
N TYR A 168 -11.61 -14.86 17.38
CA TYR A 168 -10.78 -13.65 17.56
C TYR A 168 -10.33 -13.45 19.02
N GLU A 169 -11.24 -13.66 19.97
CA GLU A 169 -10.93 -13.52 21.40
C GLU A 169 -10.05 -14.68 21.92
N GLU A 170 -10.36 -15.91 21.49
CA GLU A 170 -9.58 -17.11 21.88
C GLU A 170 -8.11 -17.01 21.41
N LEU A 171 -7.91 -16.55 20.17
CA LEU A 171 -6.58 -16.43 19.57
C LEU A 171 -5.88 -15.11 19.94
N GLY A 172 -6.59 -14.13 20.47
CA GLY A 172 -6.11 -12.78 20.76
C GLY A 172 -4.74 -12.71 21.46
N PRO A 173 -4.50 -13.48 22.55
CA PRO A 173 -3.19 -13.50 23.23
C PRO A 173 -2.02 -14.00 22.40
N ARG A 174 -2.29 -14.72 21.28
CA ARG A 174 -1.29 -15.31 20.40
C ARG A 174 -1.12 -14.52 19.08
N ILE A 175 -1.89 -13.44 18.91
CA ILE A 175 -1.81 -12.60 17.72
C ILE A 175 -0.58 -11.71 17.77
N VAL A 176 0.28 -11.86 16.78
CA VAL A 176 1.40 -10.95 16.50
C VAL A 176 0.99 -10.00 15.37
N ARG A 177 1.09 -8.69 15.61
CA ARG A 177 0.62 -7.68 14.65
C ARG A 177 1.76 -7.12 13.82
N GLY A 178 1.64 -7.25 12.49
CA GLY A 178 2.40 -6.44 11.53
C GLY A 178 1.73 -5.08 11.31
N GLU A 179 2.48 -4.03 11.11
CA GLU A 179 1.94 -2.70 10.77
C GLU A 179 1.12 -2.73 9.45
N ASN A 180 1.52 -3.60 8.55
CA ASN A 180 0.91 -3.81 7.23
C ASN A 180 1.02 -5.27 6.80
N ILE A 181 0.39 -5.62 5.66
CA ILE A 181 0.37 -7.00 5.19
C ILE A 181 1.75 -7.50 4.71
N GLY A 182 2.65 -6.60 4.31
CA GLY A 182 4.05 -6.95 3.98
C GLY A 182 4.82 -7.42 5.21
N GLN A 183 4.71 -6.71 6.33
CA GLN A 183 5.30 -7.16 7.60
C GLN A 183 4.67 -8.46 8.10
N THR A 184 3.36 -8.64 7.91
CA THR A 184 2.68 -9.90 8.26
C THR A 184 3.28 -11.07 7.49
N PHE A 185 3.48 -10.92 6.18
CA PHE A 185 4.18 -11.91 5.35
C PHE A 185 5.58 -12.20 5.90
N SER A 186 6.35 -11.16 6.22
CA SER A 186 7.70 -11.31 6.76
C SER A 186 7.73 -12.03 8.11
N LEU A 187 6.76 -11.80 9.00
CA LEU A 187 6.65 -12.49 10.29
C LEU A 187 6.45 -14.00 10.10
N ILE A 188 5.66 -14.38 9.11
CA ILE A 188 5.39 -15.81 8.85
C ILE A 188 6.58 -16.45 8.12
N SER A 189 7.07 -15.84 7.04
CA SER A 189 8.16 -16.37 6.22
C SER A 189 9.48 -16.52 6.98
N SER A 190 9.71 -15.67 8.00
CA SER A 190 10.88 -15.76 8.88
C SER A 190 10.72 -16.72 10.07
N GLY A 191 9.55 -17.38 10.22
CA GLY A 191 9.24 -18.26 11.34
C GLY A 191 8.95 -17.53 12.67
N ASN A 192 8.80 -16.20 12.64
CA ASN A 192 8.41 -15.42 13.81
C ASN A 192 6.91 -15.59 14.15
N ALA A 193 6.12 -16.11 13.21
CA ALA A 193 4.77 -16.62 13.42
C ALA A 193 4.62 -17.97 12.70
N GLU A 194 3.85 -18.86 13.29
CA GLU A 194 3.63 -20.23 12.78
C GLU A 194 2.50 -20.27 11.74
N ALA A 195 1.63 -19.28 11.76
CA ALA A 195 0.50 -19.13 10.86
C ALA A 195 0.12 -17.64 10.74
N GLY A 196 -0.73 -17.32 9.80
CA GLY A 196 -1.32 -15.99 9.71
C GLY A 196 -2.10 -15.78 8.41
N PHE A 197 -2.49 -14.53 8.18
CA PHE A 197 -3.30 -14.16 7.04
C PHE A 197 -2.53 -13.20 6.15
N ILE A 198 -2.45 -13.53 4.86
CA ILE A 198 -1.73 -12.75 3.85
C ILE A 198 -2.61 -12.52 2.61
N ALA A 199 -2.16 -11.65 1.71
CA ALA A 199 -2.80 -11.51 0.40
C ALA A 199 -2.41 -12.70 -0.50
N LEU A 200 -3.35 -13.22 -1.28
CA LEU A 200 -3.06 -14.24 -2.30
C LEU A 200 -1.91 -13.81 -3.22
N THR A 201 -1.86 -12.54 -3.56
CA THR A 201 -0.83 -11.96 -4.43
C THR A 201 0.58 -12.09 -3.86
N GLN A 202 0.74 -12.08 -2.54
CA GLN A 202 2.04 -12.30 -1.90
C GLN A 202 2.49 -13.76 -2.05
N ALA A 203 1.56 -14.71 -1.91
CA ALA A 203 1.86 -16.12 -2.15
C ALA A 203 2.25 -16.38 -3.61
N LEU A 204 1.54 -15.79 -4.57
CA LEU A 204 1.84 -15.93 -6.00
C LEU A 204 3.15 -15.24 -6.40
N ALA A 205 3.50 -14.13 -5.75
CA ALA A 205 4.75 -13.40 -6.01
C ALA A 205 5.99 -14.09 -5.40
N HIS A 206 5.78 -14.96 -4.40
CA HIS A 206 6.84 -15.68 -3.69
C HIS A 206 6.59 -17.20 -3.65
N PRO A 207 6.47 -17.84 -4.83
CA PRO A 207 6.11 -19.25 -4.91
C PRO A 207 7.13 -20.15 -4.18
N GLU A 208 8.40 -19.76 -4.13
CA GLU A 208 9.45 -20.45 -3.41
C GLU A 208 9.23 -20.47 -1.89
N ALA A 209 8.63 -19.42 -1.34
CA ALA A 209 8.35 -19.31 0.08
C ALA A 209 7.12 -20.12 0.50
N VAL A 210 6.19 -20.36 -0.45
CA VAL A 210 4.90 -21.02 -0.18
C VAL A 210 4.73 -22.36 -0.92
N SER A 211 5.73 -22.83 -1.69
CA SER A 211 5.62 -23.98 -2.58
C SER A 211 5.27 -25.31 -1.88
N ASN A 212 5.64 -25.46 -0.62
CA ASN A 212 5.36 -26.64 0.18
C ASN A 212 4.45 -26.36 1.37
N ASP A 213 3.82 -25.19 1.37
CA ASP A 213 3.06 -24.70 2.50
C ASP A 213 1.57 -24.95 2.33
N ARG A 214 0.90 -25.06 3.46
CA ARG A 214 -0.55 -25.21 3.51
C ARG A 214 -1.21 -23.84 3.51
N TYR A 215 -2.23 -23.69 2.72
CA TYR A 215 -3.05 -22.48 2.74
C TYR A 215 -4.52 -22.80 2.58
N TRP A 216 -5.34 -21.95 3.13
CA TRP A 216 -6.78 -21.94 2.92
C TRP A 216 -7.18 -20.65 2.19
N MET A 217 -7.85 -20.79 1.04
CA MET A 217 -8.46 -19.67 0.36
C MET A 217 -9.71 -19.26 1.13
N VAL A 218 -9.69 -18.09 1.75
CA VAL A 218 -10.81 -17.58 2.53
C VAL A 218 -11.98 -17.23 1.62
N ASP A 219 -13.18 -17.67 2.00
CA ASP A 219 -14.41 -17.32 1.29
C ASP A 219 -14.67 -15.80 1.43
N GLU A 220 -14.93 -15.14 0.31
CA GLU A 220 -15.14 -13.69 0.23
C GLU A 220 -16.37 -13.22 1.02
N THR A 221 -17.27 -14.11 1.40
CA THR A 221 -18.46 -13.81 2.24
C THR A 221 -18.14 -13.69 3.72
N MET A 222 -16.96 -14.15 4.16
CA MET A 222 -16.55 -14.14 5.57
C MET A 222 -15.93 -12.82 6.04
N HIS A 223 -15.74 -11.89 5.15
CA HIS A 223 -15.23 -10.55 5.44
C HIS A 223 -15.77 -9.54 4.42
N THR A 224 -15.66 -8.26 4.74
CA THR A 224 -15.95 -7.20 3.77
C THR A 224 -15.00 -7.32 2.57
N PRO A 225 -15.51 -7.28 1.31
CA PRO A 225 -14.65 -7.35 0.13
C PRO A 225 -13.55 -6.30 0.14
N ILE A 226 -12.32 -6.72 -0.16
CA ILE A 226 -11.13 -5.84 -0.14
C ILE A 226 -11.05 -5.10 -1.47
N ARG A 227 -11.98 -4.15 -1.70
CA ARG A 227 -12.00 -3.28 -2.87
C ARG A 227 -10.94 -2.22 -2.72
N GLN A 228 -10.03 -2.15 -3.69
CA GLN A 228 -8.86 -1.27 -3.67
C GLN A 228 -9.05 -0.15 -4.67
N ASP A 229 -9.01 1.09 -4.19
CA ASP A 229 -9.25 2.25 -5.04
C ASP A 229 -7.98 3.08 -5.24
N ALA A 230 -7.85 3.57 -6.48
CA ALA A 230 -6.88 4.57 -6.88
C ALA A 230 -7.52 5.95 -6.82
N ILE A 231 -6.75 6.97 -6.41
CA ILE A 231 -7.17 8.36 -6.46
C ILE A 231 -6.00 9.27 -6.81
N LEU A 232 -6.27 10.31 -7.61
CA LEU A 232 -5.31 11.36 -7.95
C LEU A 232 -5.38 12.47 -6.90
N LEU A 233 -4.23 12.82 -6.31
CA LEU A 233 -4.17 13.88 -5.31
C LEU A 233 -4.13 15.27 -5.99
N LYS A 234 -4.68 16.27 -5.30
CA LYS A 234 -4.86 17.61 -5.84
C LYS A 234 -3.56 18.28 -6.27
N ARG A 235 -2.46 17.99 -5.58
CA ARG A 235 -1.13 18.50 -5.92
C ARG A 235 -0.63 18.03 -7.29
N ALA A 236 -1.17 16.92 -7.81
CA ALA A 236 -0.79 16.31 -9.08
C ALA A 236 -1.78 16.61 -10.22
N ALA A 237 -2.68 17.57 -10.03
CA ALA A 237 -3.72 17.93 -11.01
C ALA A 237 -3.15 18.21 -12.42
N GLU A 238 -1.96 18.79 -12.48
CA GLU A 238 -1.27 19.16 -13.73
C GLU A 238 -0.03 18.30 -14.00
N ASN A 239 0.23 17.24 -13.19
CA ASN A 239 1.35 16.34 -13.41
C ASN A 239 1.02 15.36 -14.55
N PRO A 240 1.67 15.48 -15.74
CA PRO A 240 1.31 14.69 -16.90
C PRO A 240 1.58 13.18 -16.70
N ILE A 241 2.57 12.82 -15.89
CA ILE A 241 2.92 11.42 -15.59
C ILE A 241 1.86 10.80 -14.67
N ALA A 242 1.42 11.54 -13.65
CA ALA A 242 0.35 11.08 -12.77
C ALA A 242 -0.96 10.88 -13.54
N LEU A 243 -1.33 11.82 -14.39
CA LEU A 243 -2.53 11.74 -15.24
C LEU A 243 -2.45 10.55 -16.20
N ALA A 244 -1.32 10.37 -16.88
CA ALA A 244 -1.09 9.26 -17.80
C ALA A 244 -1.14 7.92 -17.06
N PHE A 245 -0.57 7.82 -15.85
CA PHE A 245 -0.59 6.58 -15.08
C PHE A 245 -2.01 6.24 -14.57
N MET A 246 -2.80 7.21 -14.13
CA MET A 246 -4.20 7.01 -13.76
C MET A 246 -5.04 6.50 -14.96
N GLN A 247 -4.75 6.97 -16.16
CA GLN A 247 -5.37 6.46 -17.39
C GLN A 247 -4.87 5.05 -17.73
N TYR A 248 -3.55 4.81 -17.64
CA TYR A 248 -2.94 3.51 -17.88
C TYR A 248 -3.52 2.42 -16.96
N LEU A 249 -3.73 2.69 -15.67
CA LEU A 249 -4.33 1.73 -14.74
C LEU A 249 -5.70 1.21 -15.18
N ARG A 250 -6.45 2.00 -15.97
CA ARG A 250 -7.75 1.60 -16.54
C ARG A 250 -7.61 0.81 -17.85
N SER A 251 -6.42 0.75 -18.43
CA SER A 251 -6.17 0.10 -19.70
C SER A 251 -6.33 -1.44 -19.64
N PRO A 252 -6.64 -2.11 -20.76
CA PRO A 252 -6.66 -3.57 -20.81
C PRO A 252 -5.32 -4.20 -20.41
N ALA A 253 -4.19 -3.59 -20.77
CA ALA A 253 -2.85 -4.09 -20.43
C ALA A 253 -2.61 -4.09 -18.91
N ALA A 254 -2.87 -2.97 -18.25
CA ALA A 254 -2.74 -2.89 -16.80
C ALA A 254 -3.69 -3.87 -16.09
N ARG A 255 -4.94 -3.95 -16.53
CA ARG A 255 -5.93 -4.88 -15.96
C ARG A 255 -5.52 -6.35 -16.13
N GLN A 256 -4.86 -6.70 -17.22
CA GLN A 256 -4.32 -8.05 -17.42
C GLN A 256 -3.21 -8.34 -16.39
N ILE A 257 -2.23 -7.45 -16.25
CA ILE A 257 -1.15 -7.59 -15.24
C ILE A 257 -1.74 -7.76 -13.83
N ILE A 258 -2.76 -6.98 -13.48
CA ILE A 258 -3.42 -7.05 -12.18
C ILE A 258 -4.11 -8.40 -11.97
N ARG A 259 -4.82 -8.93 -13.00
CA ARG A 259 -5.44 -10.27 -12.91
C ARG A 259 -4.41 -11.38 -12.77
N GLU A 260 -3.32 -11.33 -13.58
CA GLU A 260 -2.24 -12.30 -13.53
C GLU A 260 -1.53 -12.32 -12.16
N ALA A 261 -1.49 -11.18 -11.48
CA ALA A 261 -1.01 -11.08 -10.10
C ALA A 261 -1.97 -11.71 -9.06
N GLY A 262 -3.19 -12.13 -9.43
CA GLY A 262 -4.14 -12.81 -8.56
C GLY A 262 -5.25 -11.93 -7.98
N TYR A 263 -5.44 -10.71 -8.48
CA TYR A 263 -6.58 -9.86 -8.12
C TYR A 263 -7.82 -10.18 -8.97
N ALA A 264 -9.00 -9.97 -8.40
CA ALA A 264 -10.22 -9.77 -9.18
C ALA A 264 -10.32 -8.28 -9.60
N ILE A 265 -11.08 -8.01 -10.69
CA ILE A 265 -11.31 -6.66 -11.20
C ILE A 265 -12.80 -6.48 -11.52
#